data_9083824fb0c16d87280e4632fc733301
#
_entry.id   9083824fb0c16d87280e4632fc733301
#
_cell.length_a   1.000
_cell.length_b   1.000
_cell.length_c   1.000
_cell.angle_alpha   90.00
_cell.angle_beta   90.00
_cell.angle_gamma   90.00
#
_symmetry.space_group_name_H-M   'P 1'
#
loop_
_entity.id
_entity.type
_entity.pdbx_description
1 polymer ?
#
loop_
_entity_poly.entity_id
_entity_poly.type
_entity_poly.pdbx_seq_one_letter_code
_entity_poly.pdbx_strand_id
1 'polypeptide(L)'
;MEYIVSARKYRPTTFQSVVGQSSITTTLKNAIKNNQLAHAYLFCGPRGVGKTTCARIFAKTINCSNVTADFDACNECESCKAFNENRSYNIHELDAASNNSVEDIRTLTDKVRVPPQMGKYSVYIIDEVHMLSQSAFNAFLKTLEEPPKHAIFILATTEKHKILPTILSRCQIFDFNRISIEDAVSHLKYVAQNEGVTVEEEALNVIAQKADGAMRDALSIFDQVVAFSGKNITYEQVIENLNVLDYDYYFKVTDALLAGDHKQALLIFDEILRKGFDAQHFISGLAGHFRDLLVSKDPATIKLMEVGPSVKQKYAEQSAKCSVDFLFDALDIATECDFQYRLAKNKRLHVEFALISMSRILLKKKL
;
A
#
# COMPACT_ATOMS: atom_id res chain seq x y z
N MET A 1 -10.54 -28.02 7.74
CA MET A 1 -10.45 -27.07 6.62
C MET A 1 -9.01 -26.57 6.56
N GLU A 2 -8.44 -26.52 5.36
CA GLU A 2 -7.10 -25.96 5.17
C GLU A 2 -7.14 -24.43 5.41
N TYR A 3 -6.23 -23.90 6.24
CA TYR A 3 -6.16 -22.47 6.51
C TYR A 3 -5.68 -21.73 5.26
N ILE A 4 -6.49 -20.80 4.77
CA ILE A 4 -6.15 -19.93 3.64
C ILE A 4 -5.95 -18.52 4.16
N VAL A 5 -4.77 -17.94 3.95
CA VAL A 5 -4.45 -16.56 4.35
C VAL A 5 -5.42 -15.55 3.72
N SER A 6 -5.80 -14.53 4.47
CA SER A 6 -6.81 -13.53 4.06
C SER A 6 -6.46 -12.83 2.75
N ALA A 7 -5.19 -12.52 2.51
CA ALA A 7 -4.72 -11.93 1.26
C ALA A 7 -5.02 -12.80 0.01
N ARG A 8 -5.21 -14.12 0.17
CA ARG A 8 -5.61 -15.04 -0.90
C ARG A 8 -7.12 -15.26 -0.91
N LYS A 9 -7.73 -15.44 0.25
CA LYS A 9 -9.17 -15.72 0.42
C LYS A 9 -10.03 -14.55 -0.05
N TYR A 10 -9.63 -13.31 0.28
CA TYR A 10 -10.33 -12.07 -0.06
C TYR A 10 -9.75 -11.35 -1.29
N ARG A 11 -8.98 -12.07 -2.12
CA ARG A 11 -8.50 -11.50 -3.37
C ARG A 11 -9.70 -11.17 -4.28
N PRO A 12 -9.82 -9.90 -4.75
CA PRO A 12 -10.91 -9.49 -5.62
C PRO A 12 -11.07 -10.39 -6.85
N THR A 13 -12.32 -10.75 -7.19
CA THR A 13 -12.67 -11.58 -8.33
C THR A 13 -13.48 -10.84 -9.40
N THR A 14 -13.96 -9.64 -9.06
CA THR A 14 -14.73 -8.73 -9.92
C THR A 14 -14.14 -7.33 -9.84
N PHE A 15 -14.38 -6.48 -10.84
CA PHE A 15 -13.96 -5.09 -10.81
C PHE A 15 -14.58 -4.30 -9.65
N GLN A 16 -15.82 -4.63 -9.29
CA GLN A 16 -16.52 -3.98 -8.19
C GLN A 16 -15.87 -4.24 -6.83
N SER A 17 -15.27 -5.42 -6.65
CA SER A 17 -14.61 -5.80 -5.40
C SER A 17 -13.18 -5.25 -5.26
N VAL A 18 -12.65 -4.55 -6.28
CA VAL A 18 -11.32 -3.93 -6.20
C VAL A 18 -11.40 -2.66 -5.39
N VAL A 19 -10.63 -2.60 -4.30
CA VAL A 19 -10.64 -1.48 -3.36
C VAL A 19 -9.76 -0.33 -3.85
N GLY A 20 -10.23 0.91 -3.74
CA GLY A 20 -9.45 2.13 -3.95
C GLY A 20 -9.02 2.45 -5.39
N GLN A 21 -9.52 1.69 -6.41
CA GLN A 21 -9.08 1.84 -7.81
C GLN A 21 -10.25 2.10 -8.78
N SER A 22 -11.28 2.83 -8.34
CA SER A 22 -12.54 3.00 -9.08
C SER A 22 -12.36 3.62 -10.49
N SER A 23 -11.45 4.58 -10.66
CA SER A 23 -11.17 5.20 -11.96
C SER A 23 -10.60 4.21 -12.97
N ILE A 24 -9.68 3.35 -12.52
CA ILE A 24 -9.04 2.32 -13.34
C ILE A 24 -10.07 1.25 -13.74
N THR A 25 -10.79 0.71 -12.76
CA THR A 25 -11.80 -0.33 -13.02
C THR A 25 -12.91 0.16 -13.94
N THR A 26 -13.35 1.41 -13.79
CA THR A 26 -14.33 2.04 -14.69
C THR A 26 -13.78 2.17 -16.11
N THR A 27 -12.53 2.60 -16.26
CA THR A 27 -11.91 2.73 -17.60
C THR A 27 -11.76 1.37 -18.28
N LEU A 28 -11.36 0.32 -17.55
CA LEU A 28 -11.25 -1.03 -18.09
C LEU A 28 -12.63 -1.60 -18.48
N LYS A 29 -13.67 -1.37 -17.66
CA LYS A 29 -15.07 -1.74 -17.99
C LYS A 29 -15.55 -1.04 -19.25
N ASN A 30 -15.27 0.25 -19.40
CA ASN A 30 -15.62 1.01 -20.59
C ASN A 30 -14.91 0.51 -21.86
N ALA A 31 -13.64 0.12 -21.75
CA ALA A 31 -12.92 -0.51 -22.86
C ALA A 31 -13.57 -1.82 -23.33
N ILE A 32 -14.03 -2.65 -22.38
CA ILE A 32 -14.77 -3.89 -22.65
C ILE A 32 -16.12 -3.55 -23.30
N LYS A 33 -16.89 -2.65 -22.69
CA LYS A 33 -18.22 -2.21 -23.17
C LYS A 33 -18.20 -1.73 -24.60
N ASN A 34 -17.20 -0.91 -24.95
CA ASN A 34 -17.06 -0.28 -26.25
C ASN A 34 -16.32 -1.17 -27.26
N ASN A 35 -15.88 -2.37 -26.85
CA ASN A 35 -15.02 -3.26 -27.63
C ASN A 35 -13.75 -2.57 -28.17
N GLN A 36 -13.17 -1.68 -27.35
CA GLN A 36 -11.98 -0.88 -27.65
C GLN A 36 -10.82 -1.36 -26.79
N LEU A 37 -10.34 -2.57 -27.09
CA LEU A 37 -9.22 -3.17 -26.37
C LEU A 37 -7.89 -2.78 -27.01
N ALA A 38 -6.95 -2.28 -26.20
CA ALA A 38 -5.56 -2.09 -26.63
C ALA A 38 -4.82 -3.43 -26.67
N HIS A 39 -3.80 -3.54 -27.48
CA HIS A 39 -2.95 -4.73 -27.55
C HIS A 39 -2.01 -4.85 -26.35
N ALA A 40 -1.64 -3.74 -25.71
CA ALA A 40 -0.76 -3.74 -24.57
C ALA A 40 -1.22 -2.74 -23.51
N TYR A 41 -1.20 -3.19 -22.26
CA TYR A 41 -1.52 -2.42 -21.06
C TYR A 41 -0.31 -2.42 -20.14
N LEU A 42 -0.05 -1.29 -19.47
CA LEU A 42 0.99 -1.20 -18.45
C LEU A 42 0.37 -0.71 -17.15
N PHE A 43 0.34 -1.57 -16.13
CA PHE A 43 -0.16 -1.29 -14.80
C PHE A 43 1.02 -0.90 -13.89
N CYS A 44 1.10 0.37 -13.51
CA CYS A 44 2.15 0.92 -12.69
C CYS A 44 1.64 1.23 -11.28
N GLY A 45 2.47 1.13 -10.26
CA GLY A 45 2.13 1.57 -8.90
C GLY A 45 2.72 0.69 -7.81
N PRO A 46 2.58 1.07 -6.53
CA PRO A 46 3.16 0.36 -5.39
C PRO A 46 2.78 -1.12 -5.34
N ARG A 47 3.53 -1.90 -4.55
CA ARG A 47 3.19 -3.30 -4.30
C ARG A 47 1.88 -3.39 -3.52
N GLY A 48 1.09 -4.44 -3.74
CA GLY A 48 -0.10 -4.74 -2.93
C GLY A 48 -1.36 -3.93 -3.22
N VAL A 49 -1.34 -3.00 -4.20
CA VAL A 49 -2.48 -2.10 -4.56
C VAL A 49 -3.47 -2.71 -5.55
N GLY A 50 -3.26 -3.94 -6.02
CA GLY A 50 -4.21 -4.66 -6.87
C GLY A 50 -3.87 -4.75 -8.35
N LYS A 51 -2.65 -4.36 -8.83
CA LYS A 51 -2.24 -4.44 -10.24
C LYS A 51 -2.50 -5.80 -10.87
N THR A 52 -1.86 -6.85 -10.37
CA THR A 52 -1.99 -8.22 -10.88
C THR A 52 -3.42 -8.76 -10.71
N THR A 53 -4.12 -8.34 -9.67
CA THR A 53 -5.53 -8.69 -9.45
C THR A 53 -6.43 -8.10 -10.53
N CYS A 54 -6.29 -6.80 -10.84
CA CYS A 54 -7.02 -6.16 -11.94
C CYS A 54 -6.66 -6.78 -13.30
N ALA A 55 -5.38 -7.11 -13.54
CA ALA A 55 -4.95 -7.80 -14.74
C ALA A 55 -5.68 -9.15 -14.91
N ARG A 56 -5.78 -9.94 -13.84
CA ARG A 56 -6.50 -11.24 -13.83
C ARG A 56 -7.99 -11.07 -14.07
N ILE A 57 -8.64 -10.09 -13.41
CA ILE A 57 -10.06 -9.81 -13.61
C ILE A 57 -10.32 -9.39 -15.06
N PHE A 58 -9.51 -8.48 -15.58
CA PHE A 58 -9.62 -8.01 -16.97
C PHE A 58 -9.43 -9.14 -17.98
N ALA A 59 -8.37 -9.94 -17.84
CA ALA A 59 -8.09 -11.09 -18.71
C ALA A 59 -9.23 -12.12 -18.71
N LYS A 60 -9.79 -12.42 -17.54
CA LYS A 60 -10.94 -13.30 -17.38
C LYS A 60 -12.18 -12.73 -18.07
N THR A 61 -12.44 -11.43 -17.89
CA THR A 61 -13.66 -10.79 -18.40
C THR A 61 -13.67 -10.69 -19.92
N ILE A 62 -12.54 -10.37 -20.58
CA ILE A 62 -12.48 -10.28 -22.06
C ILE A 62 -12.60 -11.64 -22.74
N ASN A 63 -12.28 -12.72 -22.05
CA ASN A 63 -12.45 -14.09 -22.52
C ASN A 63 -13.76 -14.76 -22.04
N CYS A 64 -14.59 -14.04 -21.28
CA CYS A 64 -15.87 -14.55 -20.80
C CYS A 64 -16.89 -14.64 -21.93
N SER A 65 -17.59 -15.78 -22.05
CA SER A 65 -18.63 -15.97 -23.06
C SER A 65 -19.91 -15.19 -22.72
N ASN A 66 -20.20 -14.98 -21.44
CA ASN A 66 -21.42 -14.34 -20.94
C ASN A 66 -21.06 -13.27 -19.92
N VAL A 67 -20.57 -12.13 -20.41
CA VAL A 67 -20.26 -10.98 -19.55
C VAL A 67 -21.53 -10.46 -18.88
N THR A 68 -21.50 -10.16 -17.59
CA THR A 68 -22.64 -9.63 -16.83
C THR A 68 -23.04 -8.23 -17.31
N ALA A 69 -24.21 -7.75 -16.87
CA ALA A 69 -24.68 -6.38 -17.14
C ALA A 69 -23.69 -5.32 -16.61
N ASP A 70 -22.94 -5.63 -15.54
CA ASP A 70 -21.93 -4.79 -14.94
C ASP A 70 -20.54 -4.92 -15.58
N PHE A 71 -20.44 -5.61 -16.69
CA PHE A 71 -19.18 -5.90 -17.39
C PHE A 71 -18.14 -6.63 -16.54
N ASP A 72 -18.59 -7.53 -15.67
CA ASP A 72 -17.75 -8.49 -14.95
C ASP A 72 -17.89 -9.90 -15.55
N ALA A 73 -16.93 -10.79 -15.31
CA ALA A 73 -16.96 -12.15 -15.78
C ALA A 73 -18.07 -12.95 -15.06
N CYS A 74 -18.82 -13.80 -15.80
CA CYS A 74 -19.94 -14.55 -15.25
C CYS A 74 -19.57 -15.62 -14.22
N ASN A 75 -18.32 -16.06 -14.16
CA ASN A 75 -17.80 -17.16 -13.32
C ASN A 75 -18.40 -18.56 -13.57
N GLU A 76 -19.32 -18.71 -14.52
CA GLU A 76 -20.05 -19.96 -14.79
C GLU A 76 -19.67 -20.61 -16.12
N CYS A 77 -19.26 -19.82 -17.12
CA CYS A 77 -18.84 -20.35 -18.42
C CYS A 77 -17.53 -21.13 -18.32
N GLU A 78 -17.29 -21.97 -19.32
CA GLU A 78 -16.11 -22.85 -19.36
C GLU A 78 -14.79 -22.09 -19.23
N SER A 79 -14.64 -20.95 -19.93
CA SER A 79 -13.47 -20.08 -19.83
C SER A 79 -13.25 -19.54 -18.39
N CYS A 80 -14.34 -19.11 -17.72
CA CYS A 80 -14.26 -18.61 -16.35
C CYS A 80 -13.91 -19.73 -15.36
N LYS A 81 -14.50 -20.91 -15.49
CA LYS A 81 -14.20 -22.08 -14.65
C LYS A 81 -12.76 -22.54 -14.82
N ALA A 82 -12.30 -22.68 -16.07
CA ALA A 82 -10.91 -23.04 -16.37
C ALA A 82 -9.91 -22.05 -15.76
N PHE A 83 -10.22 -20.74 -15.82
CA PHE A 83 -9.37 -19.73 -15.21
C PHE A 83 -9.36 -19.81 -13.66
N ASN A 84 -10.53 -19.97 -13.04
CA ASN A 84 -10.65 -20.06 -11.58
C ASN A 84 -9.90 -21.29 -11.02
N GLU A 85 -9.82 -22.37 -11.81
CA GLU A 85 -9.11 -23.61 -11.47
C GLU A 85 -7.63 -23.60 -11.92
N ASN A 86 -7.10 -22.45 -12.39
CA ASN A 86 -5.75 -22.29 -12.95
C ASN A 86 -5.44 -23.27 -14.11
N ARG A 87 -6.45 -23.58 -14.92
CA ARG A 87 -6.35 -24.48 -16.10
C ARG A 87 -6.62 -23.75 -17.42
N SER A 88 -6.58 -22.41 -17.42
CA SER A 88 -6.81 -21.62 -18.64
C SER A 88 -5.67 -21.81 -19.63
N TYR A 89 -6.02 -22.17 -20.86
CA TYR A 89 -5.08 -22.22 -21.97
C TYR A 89 -4.86 -20.85 -22.65
N ASN A 90 -5.69 -19.86 -22.32
CA ASN A 90 -5.69 -18.55 -22.97
C ASN A 90 -5.09 -17.45 -22.12
N ILE A 91 -4.92 -17.67 -20.83
CA ILE A 91 -4.38 -16.66 -19.91
C ILE A 91 -3.09 -17.21 -19.32
N HIS A 92 -1.99 -16.57 -19.66
CA HIS A 92 -0.65 -16.96 -19.27
C HIS A 92 -0.11 -15.93 -18.30
N GLU A 93 0.33 -16.37 -17.12
CA GLU A 93 0.92 -15.51 -16.09
C GLU A 93 2.41 -15.82 -15.98
N LEU A 94 3.24 -14.80 -16.09
CA LEU A 94 4.69 -14.86 -15.95
C LEU A 94 5.12 -13.86 -14.90
N ASP A 95 5.92 -14.30 -13.94
CA ASP A 95 6.64 -13.42 -13.04
C ASP A 95 8.05 -13.17 -13.59
N ALA A 96 8.33 -11.93 -13.99
CA ALA A 96 9.61 -11.55 -14.56
C ALA A 96 10.77 -11.61 -13.54
N ALA A 97 10.50 -11.61 -12.24
CA ALA A 97 11.54 -11.82 -11.24
C ALA A 97 12.14 -13.24 -11.32
N SER A 98 11.32 -14.23 -11.68
CA SER A 98 11.73 -15.63 -11.83
C SER A 98 12.06 -16.03 -13.27
N ASN A 99 11.55 -15.28 -14.26
CA ASN A 99 11.67 -15.58 -15.70
C ASN A 99 12.14 -14.33 -16.47
N ASN A 100 13.39 -13.96 -16.31
CA ASN A 100 13.95 -12.71 -16.82
C ASN A 100 14.90 -12.87 -18.00
N SER A 101 15.12 -14.11 -18.45
CA SER A 101 16.07 -14.42 -19.52
C SER A 101 15.50 -14.14 -20.92
N VAL A 102 16.39 -14.03 -21.90
CA VAL A 102 15.99 -13.88 -23.32
C VAL A 102 15.27 -15.12 -23.82
N GLU A 103 15.68 -16.30 -23.36
CA GLU A 103 15.07 -17.59 -23.72
C GLU A 103 13.62 -17.68 -23.23
N ASP A 104 13.33 -17.23 -22.01
CA ASP A 104 11.97 -17.20 -21.46
C ASP A 104 11.05 -16.33 -22.32
N ILE A 105 11.54 -15.16 -22.71
CA ILE A 105 10.78 -14.23 -23.56
C ILE A 105 10.64 -14.75 -24.99
N ARG A 106 11.64 -15.40 -25.56
CA ARG A 106 11.54 -16.05 -26.88
C ARG A 106 10.47 -17.14 -26.86
N THR A 107 10.50 -18.01 -25.84
CA THR A 107 9.50 -19.06 -25.65
C THR A 107 8.09 -18.48 -25.52
N LEU A 108 7.93 -17.38 -24.79
CA LEU A 108 6.66 -16.64 -24.70
C LEU A 108 6.25 -16.12 -26.08
N THR A 109 7.16 -15.46 -26.81
CA THR A 109 6.91 -14.86 -28.13
C THR A 109 6.48 -15.91 -29.15
N ASP A 110 7.05 -17.11 -29.13
CA ASP A 110 6.66 -18.21 -30.02
C ASP A 110 5.25 -18.71 -29.68
N LYS A 111 4.87 -18.79 -28.41
CA LYS A 111 3.50 -19.12 -27.98
C LYS A 111 2.50 -18.05 -28.40
N VAL A 112 2.88 -16.78 -28.40
CA VAL A 112 2.01 -15.65 -28.80
C VAL A 112 1.53 -15.77 -30.25
N ARG A 113 2.33 -16.37 -31.13
CA ARG A 113 1.98 -16.56 -32.55
C ARG A 113 0.87 -17.54 -32.78
N VAL A 114 0.60 -18.43 -31.82
CA VAL A 114 -0.44 -19.45 -31.91
C VAL A 114 -1.78 -18.87 -31.49
N PRO A 115 -2.80 -18.87 -32.36
CA PRO A 115 -4.14 -18.42 -31.97
C PRO A 115 -4.73 -19.25 -30.85
N PRO A 116 -5.60 -18.67 -29.98
CA PRO A 116 -6.27 -19.41 -28.93
C PRO A 116 -7.18 -20.49 -29.52
N GLN A 117 -7.17 -21.69 -28.93
CA GLN A 117 -8.07 -22.77 -29.32
C GLN A 117 -9.52 -22.57 -28.87
N MET A 118 -9.69 -21.83 -27.78
CA MET A 118 -10.98 -21.47 -27.18
C MET A 118 -10.96 -20.01 -26.79
N GLY A 119 -12.12 -19.31 -26.85
CA GLY A 119 -12.20 -17.87 -26.50
C GLY A 119 -11.70 -16.95 -27.61
N LYS A 120 -11.58 -15.65 -27.28
CA LYS A 120 -11.27 -14.60 -28.27
C LYS A 120 -9.80 -14.19 -28.27
N TYR A 121 -9.18 -14.18 -27.08
CA TYR A 121 -7.87 -13.58 -26.89
C TYR A 121 -6.93 -14.51 -26.13
N SER A 122 -5.66 -14.52 -26.53
CA SER A 122 -4.54 -15.03 -25.73
C SER A 122 -3.98 -13.86 -24.91
N VAL A 123 -4.10 -13.94 -23.58
CA VAL A 123 -3.69 -12.85 -22.67
C VAL A 123 -2.42 -13.24 -21.95
N TYR A 124 -1.43 -12.37 -21.99
CA TYR A 124 -0.12 -12.55 -21.35
C TYR A 124 0.05 -11.52 -20.25
N ILE A 125 -0.02 -11.95 -19.00
CA ILE A 125 0.20 -11.12 -17.82
C ILE A 125 1.66 -11.31 -17.42
N ILE A 126 2.45 -10.23 -17.47
CA ILE A 126 3.86 -10.23 -17.06
C ILE A 126 3.98 -9.33 -15.83
N ASP A 127 4.16 -9.94 -14.66
CA ASP A 127 4.31 -9.22 -13.40
C ASP A 127 5.78 -8.83 -13.18
N GLU A 128 6.01 -7.72 -12.48
CA GLU A 128 7.31 -7.11 -12.20
C GLU A 128 8.20 -6.97 -13.46
N VAL A 129 7.58 -6.54 -14.57
CA VAL A 129 8.22 -6.50 -15.89
C VAL A 129 9.55 -5.71 -15.92
N HIS A 130 9.79 -4.80 -14.98
CA HIS A 130 11.07 -4.09 -14.83
C HIS A 130 12.25 -5.00 -14.46
N MET A 131 11.99 -6.23 -14.04
CA MET A 131 13.01 -7.24 -13.72
C MET A 131 13.57 -7.97 -14.95
N LEU A 132 12.94 -7.80 -16.11
CA LEU A 132 13.46 -8.37 -17.37
C LEU A 132 14.83 -7.80 -17.69
N SER A 133 15.72 -8.66 -18.19
CA SER A 133 17.02 -8.22 -18.71
C SER A 133 16.84 -7.29 -19.92
N GLN A 134 17.81 -6.41 -20.19
CA GLN A 134 17.80 -5.51 -21.35
C GLN A 134 17.62 -6.27 -22.67
N SER A 135 18.26 -7.43 -22.79
CA SER A 135 18.16 -8.28 -23.98
C SER A 135 16.79 -8.96 -24.11
N ALA A 136 16.15 -9.31 -22.98
CA ALA A 136 14.78 -9.82 -22.95
C ALA A 136 13.78 -8.73 -23.34
N PHE A 137 13.93 -7.51 -22.85
CA PHE A 137 13.13 -6.35 -23.30
C PHE A 137 13.24 -6.13 -24.81
N ASN A 138 14.46 -6.15 -25.37
CA ASN A 138 14.66 -5.94 -26.80
C ASN A 138 14.03 -7.06 -27.65
N ALA A 139 14.06 -8.30 -27.18
CA ALA A 139 13.39 -9.41 -27.86
C ALA A 139 11.85 -9.24 -27.82
N PHE A 140 11.31 -8.71 -26.73
CA PHE A 140 9.88 -8.48 -26.54
C PHE A 140 9.33 -7.30 -27.37
N LEU A 141 10.15 -6.28 -27.64
CA LEU A 141 9.75 -5.09 -28.40
C LEU A 141 9.16 -5.42 -29.77
N LYS A 142 9.75 -6.39 -30.50
CA LYS A 142 9.23 -6.81 -31.82
C LYS A 142 7.78 -7.29 -31.74
N THR A 143 7.44 -8.02 -30.68
CA THR A 143 6.08 -8.55 -30.48
C THR A 143 5.11 -7.45 -30.05
N LEU A 144 5.58 -6.42 -29.34
CA LEU A 144 4.77 -5.26 -28.97
C LEU A 144 4.56 -4.29 -30.16
N GLU A 145 5.47 -4.26 -31.13
CA GLU A 145 5.37 -3.44 -32.34
C GLU A 145 4.35 -4.01 -33.32
N GLU A 146 4.38 -5.32 -33.53
CA GLU A 146 3.50 -6.02 -34.46
C GLU A 146 2.77 -7.19 -33.74
N PRO A 147 1.88 -6.88 -32.79
CA PRO A 147 1.20 -7.91 -32.01
C PRO A 147 0.16 -8.64 -32.89
N PRO A 148 0.04 -9.98 -32.78
CA PRO A 148 -1.07 -10.69 -33.39
C PRO A 148 -2.41 -10.15 -32.86
N LYS A 149 -3.43 -10.08 -33.70
CA LYS A 149 -4.76 -9.52 -33.37
C LYS A 149 -5.44 -10.19 -32.16
N HIS A 150 -5.09 -11.44 -31.88
CA HIS A 150 -5.62 -12.21 -30.78
C HIS A 150 -4.81 -12.07 -29.49
N ALA A 151 -3.63 -11.42 -29.52
CA ALA A 151 -2.77 -11.31 -28.37
C ALA A 151 -3.00 -9.99 -27.61
N ILE A 152 -3.13 -10.07 -26.29
CA ILE A 152 -3.22 -8.92 -25.39
C ILE A 152 -2.16 -9.09 -24.30
N PHE A 153 -1.35 -8.06 -24.12
CA PHE A 153 -0.31 -8.01 -23.11
C PHE A 153 -0.75 -7.12 -21.94
N ILE A 154 -0.57 -7.60 -20.72
CA ILE A 154 -0.81 -6.82 -19.50
C ILE A 154 0.48 -6.88 -18.69
N LEU A 155 1.24 -5.80 -18.74
CA LEU A 155 2.50 -5.64 -18.03
C LEU A 155 2.22 -4.99 -16.68
N ALA A 156 2.79 -5.50 -15.60
CA ALA A 156 2.69 -4.88 -14.29
C ALA A 156 4.08 -4.54 -13.75
N THR A 157 4.22 -3.38 -13.10
CA THR A 157 5.49 -2.94 -12.51
C THR A 157 5.28 -2.10 -11.25
N THR A 158 6.19 -2.24 -10.31
CA THR A 158 6.32 -1.32 -9.17
C THR A 158 7.22 -0.13 -9.48
N GLU A 159 8.04 -0.20 -10.54
CA GLU A 159 9.06 0.78 -10.87
C GLU A 159 8.92 1.30 -12.31
N LYS A 160 7.92 2.18 -12.53
CA LYS A 160 7.62 2.77 -13.84
C LYS A 160 8.86 3.44 -14.49
N HIS A 161 9.72 4.06 -13.68
CA HIS A 161 10.91 4.76 -14.14
C HIS A 161 11.98 3.85 -14.76
N LYS A 162 11.93 2.54 -14.47
CA LYS A 162 12.83 1.53 -15.08
C LYS A 162 12.31 0.99 -16.42
N ILE A 163 11.09 1.33 -16.82
CA ILE A 163 10.51 0.86 -18.08
C ILE A 163 11.00 1.72 -19.22
N LEU A 164 11.44 1.08 -20.30
CA LEU A 164 11.95 1.75 -21.48
C LEU A 164 10.89 2.65 -22.12
N PRO A 165 11.24 3.87 -22.56
CA PRO A 165 10.32 4.78 -23.27
C PRO A 165 9.66 4.14 -24.50
N THR A 166 10.37 3.23 -25.17
CA THR A 166 9.87 2.48 -26.33
C THR A 166 8.71 1.55 -25.97
N ILE A 167 8.64 1.02 -24.75
CA ILE A 167 7.52 0.23 -24.23
C ILE A 167 6.39 1.15 -23.78
N LEU A 168 6.71 2.22 -23.05
CA LEU A 168 5.73 3.20 -22.58
C LEU A 168 4.89 3.76 -23.74
N SER A 169 5.51 4.03 -24.89
CA SER A 169 4.82 4.58 -26.06
C SER A 169 3.88 3.59 -26.78
N ARG A 170 3.96 2.30 -26.46
CA ARG A 170 3.16 1.22 -27.07
C ARG A 170 2.11 0.65 -26.15
N CYS A 171 2.09 1.07 -24.88
CA CYS A 171 1.16 0.57 -23.88
C CYS A 171 0.15 1.64 -23.48
N GLN A 172 -1.07 1.23 -23.21
CA GLN A 172 -2.01 2.05 -22.45
C GLN A 172 -1.63 1.98 -20.98
N ILE A 173 -1.25 3.11 -20.39
CA ILE A 173 -0.70 3.20 -19.04
C ILE A 173 -1.82 3.45 -18.04
N PHE A 174 -1.80 2.69 -16.91
CA PHE A 174 -2.68 2.84 -15.77
C PHE A 174 -1.84 2.99 -14.52
N ASP A 175 -1.93 4.13 -13.87
CA ASP A 175 -1.22 4.42 -12.63
C ASP A 175 -2.12 4.08 -11.42
N PHE A 176 -1.79 3.01 -10.72
CA PHE A 176 -2.47 2.56 -9.50
C PHE A 176 -1.99 3.37 -8.31
N ASN A 177 -2.93 3.92 -7.56
CA ASN A 177 -2.65 4.70 -6.37
C ASN A 177 -2.54 3.81 -5.13
N ARG A 178 -1.92 4.35 -4.07
CA ARG A 178 -2.05 3.79 -2.72
C ARG A 178 -3.51 3.80 -2.32
N ILE A 179 -3.93 2.77 -1.60
CA ILE A 179 -5.28 2.67 -1.07
C ILE A 179 -5.39 3.60 0.14
N SER A 180 -6.45 4.39 0.21
CA SER A 180 -6.70 5.27 1.35
C SER A 180 -6.90 4.49 2.65
N ILE A 181 -6.61 5.10 3.79
CA ILE A 181 -6.81 4.45 5.09
C ILE A 181 -8.29 4.13 5.28
N GLU A 182 -9.19 5.02 4.87
CA GLU A 182 -10.63 4.82 4.96
C GLU A 182 -11.09 3.59 4.17
N ASP A 183 -10.62 3.44 2.92
CA ASP A 183 -10.93 2.28 2.08
C ASP A 183 -10.35 0.99 2.67
N ALA A 184 -9.11 1.07 3.18
CA ALA A 184 -8.44 -0.07 3.81
C ALA A 184 -9.18 -0.53 5.08
N VAL A 185 -9.55 0.39 5.97
CA VAL A 185 -10.31 0.12 7.19
C VAL A 185 -11.68 -0.48 6.85
N SER A 186 -12.39 0.10 5.86
CA SER A 186 -13.68 -0.40 5.41
C SER A 186 -13.60 -1.84 4.92
N HIS A 187 -12.55 -2.16 4.15
CA HIS A 187 -12.34 -3.51 3.65
C HIS A 187 -11.91 -4.48 4.77
N LEU A 188 -11.02 -4.06 5.68
CA LEU A 188 -10.64 -4.88 6.85
C LEU A 188 -11.84 -5.16 7.76
N LYS A 189 -12.74 -4.20 7.94
CA LYS A 189 -14.00 -4.37 8.69
C LYS A 189 -14.89 -5.41 8.03
N TYR A 190 -15.03 -5.38 6.70
CA TYR A 190 -15.74 -6.41 5.95
C TYR A 190 -15.11 -7.80 6.14
N VAL A 191 -13.77 -7.90 6.10
CA VAL A 191 -13.06 -9.17 6.31
C VAL A 191 -13.27 -9.67 7.74
N ALA A 192 -13.13 -8.82 8.76
CA ALA A 192 -13.34 -9.17 10.16
C ALA A 192 -14.75 -9.72 10.41
N GLN A 193 -15.78 -9.10 9.83
CA GLN A 193 -17.17 -9.57 9.91
C GLN A 193 -17.32 -10.98 9.31
N ASN A 194 -16.72 -11.24 8.14
CA ASN A 194 -16.80 -12.55 7.49
C ASN A 194 -16.02 -13.64 8.24
N GLU A 195 -14.94 -13.27 8.95
CA GLU A 195 -14.16 -14.20 9.78
C GLU A 195 -14.75 -14.38 11.18
N GLY A 196 -15.79 -13.62 11.55
CA GLY A 196 -16.39 -13.65 12.89
C GLY A 196 -15.44 -13.12 13.97
N VAL A 197 -14.65 -12.09 13.62
CA VAL A 197 -13.69 -11.41 14.49
C VAL A 197 -14.26 -10.03 14.87
N THR A 198 -14.25 -9.71 16.15
CA THR A 198 -14.61 -8.39 16.68
C THR A 198 -13.33 -7.55 16.76
N VAL A 199 -13.33 -6.37 16.16
CA VAL A 199 -12.15 -5.50 16.11
C VAL A 199 -12.57 -4.06 16.40
N GLU A 200 -11.80 -3.37 17.22
CA GLU A 200 -11.96 -1.93 17.44
C GLU A 200 -11.55 -1.15 16.17
N GLU A 201 -12.24 -0.05 15.91
CA GLU A 201 -11.98 0.74 14.70
C GLU A 201 -10.58 1.37 14.73
N GLU A 202 -10.12 1.81 15.90
CA GLU A 202 -8.76 2.31 16.12
C GLU A 202 -7.69 1.25 15.81
N ALA A 203 -7.96 0.00 16.16
CA ALA A 203 -7.08 -1.14 15.82
C ALA A 203 -6.95 -1.32 14.30
N LEU A 204 -8.07 -1.24 13.57
CA LEU A 204 -8.07 -1.32 12.10
C LEU A 204 -7.32 -0.15 11.46
N ASN A 205 -7.43 1.06 12.03
CA ASN A 205 -6.68 2.23 11.58
C ASN A 205 -5.16 2.00 11.69
N VAL A 206 -4.68 1.44 12.82
CA VAL A 206 -3.25 1.13 13.00
C VAL A 206 -2.77 0.11 11.96
N ILE A 207 -3.56 -0.94 11.69
CA ILE A 207 -3.24 -1.94 10.67
C ILE A 207 -3.15 -1.28 9.28
N ALA A 208 -4.12 -0.44 8.93
CA ALA A 208 -4.16 0.25 7.65
C ALA A 208 -2.98 1.22 7.46
N GLN A 209 -2.61 1.98 8.49
CA GLN A 209 -1.43 2.85 8.49
C GLN A 209 -0.14 2.06 8.31
N LYS A 210 0.03 0.96 9.06
CA LYS A 210 1.22 0.11 8.97
C LYS A 210 1.39 -0.51 7.59
N ALA A 211 0.30 -0.76 6.87
CA ALA A 211 0.28 -1.31 5.53
C ALA A 211 0.62 -0.29 4.43
N ASP A 212 0.66 1.01 4.74
CA ASP A 212 1.08 2.09 3.84
C ASP A 212 0.38 2.03 2.47
N GLY A 213 -0.94 1.83 2.49
CA GLY A 213 -1.77 1.77 1.27
C GLY A 213 -1.67 0.49 0.45
N ALA A 214 -1.05 -0.57 0.98
CA ALA A 214 -0.95 -1.89 0.35
C ALA A 214 -1.98 -2.87 0.96
N MET A 215 -3.09 -3.13 0.29
CA MET A 215 -4.14 -4.03 0.82
C MET A 215 -3.65 -5.44 1.11
N ARG A 216 -2.73 -5.96 0.30
CA ARG A 216 -2.15 -7.29 0.54
C ARG A 216 -1.42 -7.35 1.88
N ASP A 217 -0.67 -6.31 2.21
CA ASP A 217 0.09 -6.21 3.45
C ASP A 217 -0.87 -5.95 4.62
N ALA A 218 -1.92 -5.11 4.44
CA ALA A 218 -2.97 -4.91 5.44
C ALA A 218 -3.66 -6.22 5.84
N LEU A 219 -4.03 -7.06 4.87
CA LEU A 219 -4.62 -8.37 5.14
C LEU A 219 -3.65 -9.34 5.80
N SER A 220 -2.37 -9.30 5.44
CA SER A 220 -1.34 -10.14 6.07
C SER A 220 -1.08 -9.72 7.53
N ILE A 221 -1.05 -8.41 7.81
CA ILE A 221 -0.96 -7.87 9.16
C ILE A 221 -2.20 -8.23 9.96
N PHE A 222 -3.40 -8.13 9.37
CA PHE A 222 -4.65 -8.54 10.01
C PHE A 222 -4.61 -10.01 10.43
N ASP A 223 -4.18 -10.93 9.54
CA ASP A 223 -4.02 -12.35 9.88
C ASP A 223 -3.04 -12.58 11.04
N GLN A 224 -1.92 -11.84 11.05
CA GLN A 224 -0.93 -11.89 12.13
C GLN A 224 -1.56 -11.47 13.48
N VAL A 225 -2.32 -10.37 13.47
CA VAL A 225 -2.99 -9.87 14.68
C VAL A 225 -4.07 -10.83 15.16
N VAL A 226 -4.87 -11.40 14.25
CA VAL A 226 -5.87 -12.43 14.59
C VAL A 226 -5.21 -13.67 15.21
N ALA A 227 -4.07 -14.10 14.69
CA ALA A 227 -3.33 -15.23 15.24
C ALA A 227 -2.80 -14.96 16.65
N PHE A 228 -2.45 -13.71 16.97
CA PHE A 228 -1.98 -13.29 18.28
C PHE A 228 -3.12 -13.07 19.29
N SER A 229 -4.14 -12.30 18.91
CA SER A 229 -5.20 -11.81 19.80
C SER A 229 -6.46 -12.70 19.84
N GLY A 230 -6.61 -13.61 18.88
CA GLY A 230 -7.82 -14.41 18.72
C GLY A 230 -8.97 -13.63 18.10
N LYS A 231 -10.21 -13.84 18.60
CA LYS A 231 -11.42 -13.28 17.97
C LYS A 231 -11.81 -11.89 18.44
N ASN A 232 -11.21 -11.39 19.51
CA ASN A 232 -11.48 -10.06 20.06
C ASN A 232 -10.18 -9.27 20.00
N ILE A 233 -10.13 -8.27 19.11
CA ILE A 233 -8.93 -7.49 18.86
C ILE A 233 -9.13 -6.08 19.39
N THR A 234 -8.32 -5.68 20.37
CA THR A 234 -8.28 -4.34 20.93
C THR A 234 -7.12 -3.53 20.33
N TYR A 235 -7.20 -2.21 20.46
CA TYR A 235 -6.15 -1.30 20.05
C TYR A 235 -4.79 -1.63 20.72
N GLU A 236 -4.80 -1.88 22.05
CA GLU A 236 -3.60 -2.19 22.81
C GLU A 236 -2.89 -3.46 22.31
N GLN A 237 -3.66 -4.50 21.99
CA GLN A 237 -3.11 -5.74 21.44
C GLN A 237 -2.46 -5.54 20.08
N VAL A 238 -3.04 -4.67 19.24
CA VAL A 238 -2.49 -4.37 17.91
C VAL A 238 -1.17 -3.60 18.02
N ILE A 239 -1.11 -2.54 18.83
CA ILE A 239 0.13 -1.76 19.01
C ILE A 239 1.23 -2.61 19.62
N GLU A 240 0.90 -3.50 20.58
CA GLU A 240 1.85 -4.45 21.16
C GLU A 240 2.38 -5.46 20.12
N ASN A 241 1.47 -6.12 19.38
CA ASN A 241 1.85 -7.12 18.37
C ASN A 241 2.68 -6.53 17.23
N LEU A 242 2.28 -5.35 16.75
CA LEU A 242 2.96 -4.69 15.61
C LEU A 242 4.18 -3.84 16.04
N ASN A 243 4.49 -3.83 17.33
CA ASN A 243 5.54 -2.98 17.92
C ASN A 243 5.41 -1.52 17.43
N VAL A 244 4.18 -0.98 17.52
CA VAL A 244 3.86 0.42 17.20
C VAL A 244 3.84 1.21 18.49
N LEU A 245 4.55 2.33 18.53
CA LEU A 245 4.54 3.20 19.72
C LEU A 245 3.18 3.90 19.81
N ASP A 246 2.54 3.80 20.99
CA ASP A 246 1.27 4.43 21.27
C ASP A 246 1.36 5.96 21.12
N TYR A 247 0.37 6.56 20.48
CA TYR A 247 0.24 8.01 20.33
C TYR A 247 0.33 8.75 21.67
N ASP A 248 -0.13 8.15 22.76
CA ASP A 248 -0.11 8.73 24.09
C ASP A 248 1.31 9.07 24.57
N TYR A 249 2.35 8.37 24.12
CA TYR A 249 3.73 8.73 24.41
C TYR A 249 4.14 10.05 23.74
N TYR A 250 3.73 10.25 22.47
CA TYR A 250 4.03 11.50 21.78
C TYR A 250 3.30 12.68 22.41
N PHE A 251 2.04 12.50 22.82
CA PHE A 251 1.28 13.52 23.56
C PHE A 251 1.98 13.89 24.88
N LYS A 252 2.40 12.89 25.67
CA LYS A 252 3.09 13.11 26.96
C LYS A 252 4.44 13.81 26.78
N VAL A 253 5.23 13.41 25.78
CA VAL A 253 6.51 14.04 25.47
C VAL A 253 6.27 15.50 25.07
N THR A 254 5.32 15.78 24.21
CA THR A 254 4.99 17.14 23.77
C THR A 254 4.54 18.02 24.94
N ASP A 255 3.71 17.52 25.86
CA ASP A 255 3.31 18.25 27.07
C ASP A 255 4.52 18.55 27.96
N ALA A 256 5.46 17.63 28.13
CA ALA A 256 6.71 17.87 28.86
C ALA A 256 7.59 18.93 28.17
N LEU A 257 7.69 18.90 26.84
CA LEU A 257 8.45 19.90 26.07
C LEU A 257 7.84 21.30 26.18
N LEU A 258 6.49 21.39 26.14
CA LEU A 258 5.78 22.67 26.34
C LEU A 258 5.99 23.25 27.75
N ALA A 259 6.08 22.39 28.76
CA ALA A 259 6.40 22.79 30.13
C ALA A 259 7.90 23.16 30.33
N GLY A 260 8.75 22.90 29.33
CA GLY A 260 10.21 23.06 29.46
C GLY A 260 10.86 21.99 30.34
N ASP A 261 10.14 20.90 30.66
CA ASP A 261 10.61 19.81 31.52
C ASP A 261 11.38 18.75 30.72
N HIS A 262 12.66 19.04 30.47
CA HIS A 262 13.55 18.08 29.80
C HIS A 262 13.73 16.77 30.60
N LYS A 263 13.61 16.80 31.94
CA LYS A 263 13.78 15.61 32.78
C LYS A 263 12.66 14.61 32.48
N GLN A 264 11.41 15.09 32.48
CA GLN A 264 10.26 14.26 32.17
C GLN A 264 10.32 13.72 30.74
N ALA A 265 10.70 14.55 29.74
CA ALA A 265 10.87 14.08 28.38
C ALA A 265 11.91 12.95 28.25
N LEU A 266 13.05 13.06 28.94
CA LEU A 266 14.08 12.02 28.97
C LEU A 266 13.62 10.75 29.68
N LEU A 267 12.84 10.84 30.77
CA LEU A 267 12.30 9.68 31.47
C LEU A 267 11.29 8.91 30.62
N ILE A 268 10.43 9.63 29.89
CA ILE A 268 9.49 9.01 28.95
C ILE A 268 10.27 8.31 27.82
N PHE A 269 11.31 8.93 27.29
CA PHE A 269 12.14 8.31 26.25
C PHE A 269 12.86 7.06 26.76
N ASP A 270 13.41 7.07 27.99
CA ASP A 270 14.01 5.89 28.60
C ASP A 270 13.00 4.75 28.78
N GLU A 271 11.74 5.05 29.18
CA GLU A 271 10.68 4.08 29.27
C GLU A 271 10.39 3.43 27.90
N ILE A 272 10.32 4.23 26.84
CA ILE A 272 10.12 3.78 25.45
C ILE A 272 11.23 2.79 25.06
N LEU A 273 12.48 3.15 25.31
CA LEU A 273 13.63 2.27 25.01
C LEU A 273 13.61 0.97 25.82
N ARG A 274 13.23 1.02 27.11
CA ARG A 274 13.10 -0.19 27.97
C ARG A 274 12.00 -1.14 27.48
N LYS A 275 10.96 -0.62 26.84
CA LYS A 275 9.90 -1.42 26.20
C LYS A 275 10.35 -2.02 24.85
N GLY A 276 11.59 -1.77 24.41
CA GLY A 276 12.16 -2.36 23.19
C GLY A 276 11.90 -1.58 21.92
N PHE A 277 11.35 -0.37 22.01
CA PHE A 277 11.15 0.47 20.83
C PHE A 277 12.47 1.08 20.34
N ASP A 278 12.57 1.20 19.03
CA ASP A 278 13.75 1.81 18.39
C ASP A 278 13.73 3.34 18.48
N ALA A 279 14.87 3.93 18.81
CA ALA A 279 15.00 5.37 19.00
C ALA A 279 14.81 6.16 17.68
N GLN A 280 15.14 5.57 16.52
CA GLN A 280 14.89 6.20 15.22
C GLN A 280 13.38 6.26 14.94
N HIS A 281 12.66 5.14 15.15
CA HIS A 281 11.20 5.13 15.00
C HIS A 281 10.53 6.14 15.95
N PHE A 282 11.04 6.30 17.17
CA PHE A 282 10.51 7.30 18.09
C PHE A 282 10.70 8.73 17.56
N ILE A 283 11.90 9.12 17.13
CA ILE A 283 12.15 10.50 16.68
C ILE A 283 11.42 10.82 15.36
N SER A 284 11.35 9.86 14.44
CA SER A 284 10.59 10.00 13.20
C SER A 284 9.08 10.12 13.49
N GLY A 285 8.56 9.30 14.41
CA GLY A 285 7.16 9.39 14.85
C GLY A 285 6.87 10.72 15.59
N LEU A 286 7.80 11.23 16.38
CA LEU A 286 7.67 12.55 17.04
C LEU A 286 7.63 13.68 16.03
N ALA A 287 8.43 13.62 14.95
CA ALA A 287 8.35 14.58 13.85
C ALA A 287 6.98 14.51 13.15
N GLY A 288 6.47 13.31 12.89
CA GLY A 288 5.11 13.10 12.38
C GLY A 288 4.05 13.70 13.30
N HIS A 289 4.19 13.51 14.60
CA HIS A 289 3.28 14.07 15.61
C HIS A 289 3.25 15.61 15.59
N PHE A 290 4.40 16.27 15.51
CA PHE A 290 4.45 17.74 15.37
C PHE A 290 3.81 18.23 14.08
N ARG A 291 4.03 17.54 12.97
CA ARG A 291 3.34 17.81 11.70
C ARG A 291 1.82 17.70 11.86
N ASP A 292 1.33 16.67 12.52
CA ASP A 292 -0.10 16.45 12.72
C ASP A 292 -0.71 17.49 13.67
N LEU A 293 0.02 17.95 14.68
CA LEU A 293 -0.37 19.11 15.51
C LEU A 293 -0.48 20.41 14.69
N LEU A 294 0.42 20.65 13.72
CA LEU A 294 0.33 21.79 12.80
C LEU A 294 -0.89 21.66 11.87
N VAL A 295 -1.10 20.49 11.30
CA VAL A 295 -2.22 20.20 10.40
C VAL A 295 -3.57 20.35 11.13
N SER A 296 -3.64 19.99 12.41
CA SER A 296 -4.88 20.08 13.20
C SER A 296 -5.25 21.51 13.61
N LYS A 297 -4.38 22.50 13.39
CA LYS A 297 -4.68 23.92 13.70
C LYS A 297 -5.69 24.56 12.77
N ASP A 298 -5.79 24.09 11.54
CA ASP A 298 -6.72 24.63 10.55
C ASP A 298 -7.74 23.54 10.13
N PRO A 299 -9.04 23.82 10.23
CA PRO A 299 -10.10 22.90 9.80
C PRO A 299 -9.97 22.42 8.35
N ALA A 300 -9.38 23.24 7.46
CA ALA A 300 -9.17 22.87 6.06
C ALA A 300 -8.13 21.76 5.89
N THR A 301 -7.14 21.71 6.77
CA THR A 301 -6.03 20.74 6.74
C THR A 301 -6.26 19.51 7.60
N ILE A 302 -7.21 19.50 8.53
CA ILE A 302 -7.55 18.33 9.38
C ILE A 302 -7.82 17.06 8.58
N LYS A 303 -8.40 17.19 7.38
CA LYS A 303 -8.64 16.07 6.46
C LYS A 303 -7.35 15.39 5.97
N LEU A 304 -6.19 16.04 6.10
CA LEU A 304 -4.88 15.45 5.76
C LEU A 304 -4.34 14.53 6.86
N MET A 305 -5.02 14.45 8.01
CA MET A 305 -4.64 13.56 9.10
C MET A 305 -5.17 12.15 8.85
N GLU A 306 -4.27 11.21 8.86
CA GLU A 306 -4.53 9.79 8.62
C GLU A 306 -4.71 9.00 9.93
N VAL A 307 -5.44 9.55 10.90
CA VAL A 307 -5.70 8.95 12.23
C VAL A 307 -7.19 8.84 12.52
N GLY A 308 -7.55 7.93 13.44
CA GLY A 308 -8.94 7.72 13.85
C GLY A 308 -9.58 8.94 14.52
N PRO A 309 -10.94 8.98 14.60
CA PRO A 309 -11.67 10.14 15.13
C PRO A 309 -11.30 10.52 16.56
N SER A 310 -11.10 9.54 17.46
CA SER A 310 -10.71 9.75 18.85
C SER A 310 -9.33 10.39 18.98
N VAL A 311 -8.39 9.96 18.14
CA VAL A 311 -7.03 10.51 18.08
C VAL A 311 -7.04 11.92 17.50
N LYS A 312 -7.87 12.19 16.46
CA LYS A 312 -8.05 13.56 15.92
C LYS A 312 -8.50 14.56 16.98
N GLN A 313 -9.38 14.15 17.87
CA GLN A 313 -9.82 15.00 18.97
C GLN A 313 -8.66 15.35 19.93
N LYS A 314 -7.84 14.38 20.33
CA LYS A 314 -6.64 14.60 21.17
C LYS A 314 -5.67 15.58 20.49
N TYR A 315 -5.47 15.44 19.16
CA TYR A 315 -4.64 16.36 18.40
C TYR A 315 -5.19 17.79 18.42
N ALA A 316 -6.48 17.98 18.24
CA ALA A 316 -7.11 19.30 18.31
C ALA A 316 -6.91 19.96 19.68
N GLU A 317 -7.09 19.19 20.77
CA GLU A 317 -6.92 19.66 22.14
C GLU A 317 -5.46 20.07 22.45
N GLN A 318 -4.46 19.25 22.07
CA GLN A 318 -3.07 19.56 22.32
C GLN A 318 -2.57 20.67 21.38
N SER A 319 -3.00 20.67 20.11
CA SER A 319 -2.66 21.71 19.14
C SER A 319 -3.06 23.11 19.63
N ALA A 320 -4.20 23.24 20.31
CA ALA A 320 -4.63 24.51 20.91
C ALA A 320 -3.63 25.06 21.93
N LYS A 321 -2.87 24.20 22.61
CA LYS A 321 -1.83 24.58 23.60
C LYS A 321 -0.50 24.94 22.96
N CYS A 322 -0.25 24.52 21.73
CA CYS A 322 1.01 24.73 21.02
C CYS A 322 0.99 26.06 20.24
N SER A 323 2.06 26.84 20.27
CA SER A 323 2.24 27.92 19.28
C SER A 323 2.75 27.34 17.95
N VAL A 324 2.41 28.03 16.85
CA VAL A 324 2.89 27.62 15.51
C VAL A 324 4.41 27.62 15.44
N ASP A 325 5.03 28.66 15.99
CA ASP A 325 6.50 28.80 16.05
C ASP A 325 7.17 27.67 16.83
N PHE A 326 6.55 27.20 17.93
CA PHE A 326 7.07 26.07 18.69
C PHE A 326 7.04 24.80 17.84
N LEU A 327 5.93 24.58 17.14
CA LEU A 327 5.76 23.37 16.32
C LEU A 327 6.74 23.33 15.13
N PHE A 328 7.01 24.49 14.48
CA PHE A 328 8.03 24.56 13.43
C PHE A 328 9.42 24.28 13.98
N ASP A 329 9.83 24.97 15.05
CA ASP A 329 11.16 24.78 15.65
C ASP A 329 11.35 23.33 16.13
N ALA A 330 10.31 22.71 16.73
CA ALA A 330 10.35 21.33 17.21
C ALA A 330 10.40 20.33 16.05
N LEU A 331 9.64 20.57 14.98
CA LEU A 331 9.65 19.75 13.77
C LEU A 331 11.03 19.79 13.08
N ASP A 332 11.64 20.97 12.97
CA ASP A 332 12.98 21.14 12.40
C ASP A 332 14.02 20.34 13.18
N ILE A 333 14.02 20.47 14.53
CA ILE A 333 14.95 19.73 15.39
C ILE A 333 14.72 18.22 15.27
N ALA A 334 13.46 17.75 15.23
CA ALA A 334 13.14 16.33 15.12
C ALA A 334 13.58 15.76 13.75
N THR A 335 13.31 16.50 12.67
CA THR A 335 13.67 16.10 11.30
C THR A 335 15.19 16.07 11.11
N GLU A 336 15.91 17.07 11.61
CA GLU A 336 17.37 17.10 11.57
C GLU A 336 17.97 15.95 12.37
N CYS A 337 17.41 15.64 13.55
CA CYS A 337 17.82 14.50 14.36
C CYS A 337 17.62 13.17 13.62
N ASP A 338 16.47 12.96 12.98
CA ASP A 338 16.21 11.73 12.22
C ASP A 338 17.15 11.60 11.01
N PHE A 339 17.37 12.70 10.27
CA PHE A 339 18.26 12.72 9.12
C PHE A 339 19.70 12.35 9.51
N GLN A 340 20.20 12.89 10.62
CA GLN A 340 21.57 12.65 11.12
C GLN A 340 21.69 11.35 11.92
N TYR A 341 20.59 10.69 12.27
CA TYR A 341 20.58 9.53 13.17
C TYR A 341 21.51 8.40 12.72
N ARG A 342 21.59 8.11 11.41
CA ARG A 342 22.44 7.05 10.86
C ARG A 342 23.93 7.34 11.05
N LEU A 343 24.33 8.61 11.06
CA LEU A 343 25.72 9.07 11.21
C LEU A 343 26.15 9.18 12.67
N ALA A 344 25.19 9.25 13.60
CA ALA A 344 25.45 9.40 15.02
C ALA A 344 26.13 8.15 15.61
N LYS A 345 27.30 8.32 16.25
CA LYS A 345 27.99 7.24 16.96
C LYS A 345 27.24 6.76 18.19
N ASN A 346 26.66 7.70 18.96
CA ASN A 346 25.81 7.42 20.13
C ASN A 346 24.38 7.84 19.81
N LYS A 347 23.60 6.91 19.32
CA LYS A 347 22.23 7.11 18.86
C LYS A 347 21.30 7.59 19.99
N ARG A 348 21.44 7.02 21.18
CA ARG A 348 20.66 7.40 22.34
C ARG A 348 20.93 8.85 22.73
N LEU A 349 22.19 9.23 22.91
CA LEU A 349 22.58 10.61 23.25
C LEU A 349 22.12 11.60 22.19
N HIS A 350 22.13 11.21 20.91
CA HIS A 350 21.69 12.09 19.82
C HIS A 350 20.21 12.47 19.95
N VAL A 351 19.33 11.51 20.24
CA VAL A 351 17.90 11.76 20.48
C VAL A 351 17.68 12.51 21.80
N GLU A 352 18.38 12.15 22.89
CA GLU A 352 18.31 12.85 24.17
C GLU A 352 18.68 14.33 24.01
N PHE A 353 19.71 14.65 23.22
CA PHE A 353 20.12 16.02 22.92
C PHE A 353 19.03 16.79 22.14
N ALA A 354 18.37 16.14 21.17
CA ALA A 354 17.25 16.73 20.45
C ALA A 354 16.08 17.08 21.40
N LEU A 355 15.71 16.16 22.30
CA LEU A 355 14.66 16.40 23.30
C LEU A 355 15.00 17.56 24.25
N ILE A 356 16.25 17.63 24.73
CA ILE A 356 16.74 18.75 25.56
C ILE A 356 16.66 20.06 24.76
N SER A 357 17.04 20.06 23.51
CA SER A 357 17.00 21.25 22.64
C SER A 357 15.56 21.73 22.41
N MET A 358 14.62 20.82 22.15
CA MET A 358 13.19 21.14 22.00
C MET A 358 12.59 21.71 23.29
N SER A 359 12.94 21.18 24.47
CA SER A 359 12.44 21.69 25.76
C SER A 359 12.85 23.15 26.06
N ARG A 360 13.88 23.65 25.37
CA ARG A 360 14.40 25.03 25.55
C ARG A 360 13.80 26.05 24.57
N ILE A 361 13.03 25.62 23.57
CA ILE A 361 12.46 26.51 22.54
C ILE A 361 11.68 27.67 23.18
N LEU A 362 10.75 27.34 24.08
CA LEU A 362 9.91 28.36 24.75
C LEU A 362 10.65 29.18 25.79
N LEU A 363 11.74 28.65 26.38
CA LEU A 363 12.57 29.37 27.33
C LEU A 363 13.43 30.45 26.63
N LYS A 364 13.96 30.16 25.43
CA LYS A 364 14.75 31.09 24.64
C LYS A 364 13.96 32.31 24.13
N LYS A 365 12.64 32.17 23.95
CA LYS A 365 11.76 33.26 23.47
C LYS A 365 11.25 34.17 24.60
N LYS A 366 11.55 33.83 25.88
CA LYS A 366 11.22 34.67 27.06
C LYS A 366 12.39 35.55 27.54
N LEU A 367 13.57 35.39 26.96
CA LEU A 367 14.77 36.22 27.16
C LEU A 367 14.94 37.17 25.96
#